data_9a11c194369bc41c73d228cfc53aaf57
#
_entry.id   9a11c194369bc41c73d228cfc53aaf57
#
_cell.length_a   1.000
_cell.length_b   1.000
_cell.length_c   1.000
_cell.angle_alpha   90.00
_cell.angle_beta   90.00
_cell.angle_gamma   90.00
#
_symmetry.space_group_name_H-M   'P 1'
#
loop_
_entity.id
_entity.type
_entity.pdbx_description
1 polymer ?
#
loop_
_entity_poly.entity_id
_entity_poly.type
_entity_poly.pdbx_seq_one_letter_code
_entity_poly.pdbx_strand_id
1 'polypeptide(L)'
;MKIKVKYFALLREAVGTGEETVEVAVAAPTVADVRAACIAIDAKHAEAFASVRRIRAAVDGVMAGDSALVAEAAEVAFFPPVTGG
;
A
#
# COMPACT_ATOMS: atom_id res chain seq x y z
N MET A 1 15.14 -0.82 -1.08
CA MET A 1 14.43 -0.68 -2.37
C MET A 1 13.34 0.36 -2.24
N LYS A 2 13.29 1.31 -3.15
CA LYS A 2 12.26 2.35 -3.13
C LYS A 2 11.09 1.93 -4.00
N ILE A 3 9.90 1.96 -3.43
CA ILE A 3 8.67 1.53 -4.10
C ILE A 3 7.71 2.71 -4.15
N LYS A 4 7.13 2.96 -5.32
CA LYS A 4 6.09 3.97 -5.45
C LYS A 4 4.78 3.37 -4.95
N VAL A 5 4.15 4.06 -4.00
CA VAL A 5 2.89 3.60 -3.40
C VAL A 5 1.81 4.65 -3.65
N LYS A 6 0.65 4.18 -4.09
CA LYS A 6 -0.54 5.03 -4.27
C LYS A 6 -1.64 4.60 -3.32
N TYR A 7 -2.37 5.58 -2.84
CA TYR A 7 -3.51 5.37 -1.95
C TYR A 7 -4.77 5.92 -2.59
N PHE A 8 -5.88 5.26 -2.40
CA PHE A 8 -7.15 5.66 -3.00
C PHE A 8 -8.28 5.73 -1.97
N ALA A 9 -9.29 6.52 -2.29
CA ALA A 9 -10.55 6.62 -1.54
C ALA A 9 -10.32 6.92 -0.05
N LEU A 10 -10.99 6.20 0.84
CA LEU A 10 -10.90 6.44 2.28
C LEU A 10 -9.46 6.29 2.81
N LEU A 11 -8.69 5.37 2.23
CA LEU A 11 -7.32 5.19 2.66
C LEU A 11 -6.48 6.43 2.33
N ARG A 12 -6.68 7.00 1.14
CA ARG A 12 -6.01 8.23 0.74
C ARG A 12 -6.33 9.37 1.71
N GLU A 13 -7.59 9.50 2.09
CA GLU A 13 -8.02 10.52 3.03
C GLU A 13 -7.40 10.31 4.41
N ALA A 14 -7.34 9.06 4.86
CA ALA A 14 -6.81 8.73 6.18
C ALA A 14 -5.29 8.93 6.25
N VAL A 15 -4.56 8.57 5.19
CA VAL A 15 -3.10 8.75 5.11
C VAL A 15 -2.74 10.22 4.90
N GLY A 16 -3.56 10.95 4.13
CA GLY A 16 -3.34 12.37 3.88
C GLY A 16 -2.54 12.67 2.62
N THR A 17 -2.21 11.66 1.82
CA THR A 17 -1.55 11.84 0.53
C THR A 17 -2.06 10.79 -0.45
N GLY A 18 -2.00 11.12 -1.74
CA GLY A 18 -2.41 10.19 -2.80
C GLY A 18 -1.30 9.28 -3.27
N GLU A 19 -0.05 9.67 -3.08
CA GLU A 19 1.09 8.83 -3.45
C GLU A 19 2.35 9.25 -2.71
N GLU A 20 3.27 8.33 -2.55
CA GLU A 20 4.57 8.59 -1.94
C GLU A 20 5.53 7.46 -2.29
N THR A 21 6.82 7.72 -2.13
CA THR A 21 7.84 6.70 -2.28
C THR A 21 8.16 6.13 -0.90
N VAL A 22 8.14 4.82 -0.79
CA VAL A 22 8.35 4.12 0.49
C VAL A 22 9.60 3.26 0.38
N GLU A 23 10.47 3.37 1.38
CA GLU A 23 11.68 2.54 1.45
C GLU A 23 11.33 1.19 2.08
N VAL A 24 11.64 0.12 1.37
CA VAL A 24 11.40 -1.25 1.85
C VAL A 24 12.74 -1.95 1.97
N ALA A 25 13.10 -2.37 3.17
CA ALA A 25 14.43 -2.90 3.47
C ALA A 25 14.59 -4.38 3.14
N VAL A 26 13.67 -4.96 2.41
CA VAL A 26 13.69 -6.38 2.04
C VAL A 26 14.19 -6.52 0.61
N ALA A 27 15.08 -7.48 0.35
CA ALA A 27 15.69 -7.64 -0.98
C ALA A 27 14.68 -8.05 -2.06
N ALA A 28 13.70 -8.87 -1.71
CA ALA A 28 12.66 -9.30 -2.64
C ALA A 28 11.31 -9.10 -1.95
N PRO A 29 10.83 -7.86 -1.87
CA PRO A 29 9.63 -7.57 -1.08
C PRO A 29 8.37 -8.13 -1.70
N THR A 30 7.45 -8.53 -0.82
CA THR A 30 6.09 -8.88 -1.19
C THR A 30 5.18 -7.66 -0.94
N VAL A 31 3.93 -7.77 -1.38
CA VAL A 31 2.92 -6.74 -1.07
C VAL A 31 2.81 -6.56 0.45
N ALA A 32 2.86 -7.66 1.22
CA ALA A 32 2.80 -7.57 2.68
C ALA A 32 3.98 -6.77 3.25
N ASP A 33 5.18 -6.93 2.68
CA ASP A 33 6.35 -6.16 3.10
C ASP A 33 6.18 -4.67 2.81
N VAL A 34 5.63 -4.34 1.65
CA VAL A 34 5.37 -2.94 1.28
C VAL A 34 4.31 -2.34 2.21
N ARG A 35 3.26 -3.09 2.51
CA ARG A 35 2.23 -2.66 3.46
C ARG A 35 2.83 -2.38 4.84
N ALA A 36 3.67 -3.30 5.33
CA ALA A 36 4.32 -3.13 6.62
C ALA A 36 5.20 -1.88 6.64
N ALA A 37 5.91 -1.60 5.55
CA ALA A 37 6.74 -0.40 5.45
C ALA A 37 5.89 0.87 5.49
N CYS A 38 4.73 0.87 4.85
CA CYS A 38 3.79 2.00 4.90
C CYS A 38 3.30 2.23 6.33
N ILE A 39 2.91 1.17 7.02
CA ILE A 39 2.43 1.24 8.40
C ILE A 39 3.50 1.82 9.32
N ALA A 40 4.76 1.52 9.04
CA ALA A 40 5.89 1.93 9.88
C ALA A 40 6.31 3.40 9.67
N ILE A 41 5.76 4.11 8.71
CA ILE A 41 6.16 5.49 8.41
C ILE A 41 5.90 6.41 9.61
N ASP A 42 4.68 6.39 10.14
CA ASP A 42 4.29 7.19 11.30
C ASP A 42 2.95 6.70 11.86
N ALA A 43 2.51 7.33 12.95
CA ALA A 43 1.27 6.96 13.61
C ALA A 43 0.05 7.16 12.71
N LYS A 44 0.08 8.18 11.85
CA LYS A 44 -1.04 8.47 10.95
C LYS A 44 -1.22 7.35 9.93
N HIS A 45 -0.12 6.85 9.35
CA HIS A 45 -0.16 5.72 8.44
C HIS A 45 -0.65 4.45 9.15
N ALA A 46 -0.10 4.17 10.34
CA ALA A 46 -0.49 3.01 11.11
C ALA A 46 -2.00 3.03 11.42
N GLU A 47 -2.51 4.18 11.84
CA GLU A 47 -3.92 4.33 12.16
C GLU A 47 -4.80 4.20 10.91
N ALA A 48 -4.36 4.75 9.79
CA ALA A 48 -5.08 4.65 8.53
C ALA A 48 -5.26 3.19 8.10
N PHE A 49 -4.18 2.42 8.13
CA PHE A 49 -4.24 1.01 7.76
C PHE A 49 -5.02 0.16 8.76
N ALA A 50 -5.08 0.58 10.03
CA ALA A 50 -5.87 -0.12 11.03
C ALA A 50 -7.37 0.19 10.95
N SER A 51 -7.72 1.43 10.58
CA SER A 51 -9.12 1.87 10.59
C SER A 51 -9.86 1.58 9.29
N VAL A 52 -9.17 1.56 8.15
CA VAL A 52 -9.78 1.26 6.87
C VAL A 52 -9.82 -0.24 6.68
N ARG A 53 -11.02 -0.79 6.46
CA ARG A 53 -11.21 -2.24 6.38
C ARG A 53 -10.91 -2.80 5.00
N ARG A 54 -10.43 -4.04 4.98
CA ARG A 54 -10.26 -4.85 3.77
C ARG A 54 -9.43 -4.16 2.69
N ILE A 55 -8.34 -3.54 3.10
CA ILE A 55 -7.44 -2.89 2.15
C ILE A 55 -6.89 -3.94 1.19
N ARG A 56 -7.06 -3.66 -0.10
CA ARG A 56 -6.55 -4.50 -1.18
C ARG A 56 -5.38 -3.83 -1.85
N ALA A 57 -4.66 -4.59 -2.66
CA ALA A 57 -3.49 -4.07 -3.36
C ALA A 57 -3.50 -4.47 -4.83
N ALA A 58 -2.90 -3.62 -5.65
CA ALA A 58 -2.61 -3.93 -7.04
C ALA A 58 -1.16 -3.55 -7.30
N VAL A 59 -0.47 -4.37 -8.10
CA VAL A 59 0.91 -4.11 -8.52
C VAL A 59 0.87 -3.82 -10.01
N ASP A 60 1.33 -2.63 -10.40
CA ASP A 60 1.29 -2.17 -11.80
C ASP A 60 -0.09 -2.39 -12.44
N GLY A 61 -1.14 -2.07 -11.69
CA GLY A 61 -2.52 -2.14 -12.17
C GLY A 61 -3.16 -3.52 -12.13
N VAL A 62 -2.46 -4.54 -11.64
CA VAL A 62 -2.97 -5.91 -11.56
C VAL A 62 -3.20 -6.29 -10.09
N MET A 63 -4.40 -6.78 -9.79
CA MET A 63 -4.73 -7.20 -8.43
C MET A 63 -3.71 -8.20 -7.92
N ALA A 64 -3.26 -8.00 -6.69
CA ALA A 64 -2.21 -8.82 -6.10
C ALA A 64 -2.51 -9.13 -4.64
N GLY A 65 -2.21 -10.35 -4.22
CA GLY A 65 -2.32 -10.75 -2.83
C GLY A 65 -1.06 -10.42 -2.05
N ASP A 66 -1.11 -10.64 -0.75
CA ASP A 66 -0.02 -10.30 0.16
C ASP A 66 1.32 -10.97 -0.19
N SER A 67 1.28 -12.16 -0.77
CA SER A 67 2.50 -12.91 -1.11
C SER A 67 3.07 -12.57 -2.49
N ALA A 68 2.41 -11.71 -3.26
CA ALA A 68 2.90 -11.33 -4.58
C ALA A 68 4.19 -10.53 -4.45
N LEU A 69 5.18 -10.86 -5.30
CA LEU A 69 6.44 -10.15 -5.31
C LEU A 69 6.30 -8.78 -5.98
N VAL A 70 7.04 -7.82 -5.48
CA VAL A 70 7.05 -6.45 -6.00
C VAL A 70 8.44 -6.16 -6.54
N ALA A 71 8.54 -5.95 -7.84
CA ALA A 71 9.81 -5.63 -8.48
C ALA A 71 10.21 -4.18 -8.19
N GLU A 72 11.50 -3.89 -8.29
CA GLU A 72 12.01 -2.53 -8.23
C GLU A 72 11.34 -1.69 -9.33
N ALA A 73 11.00 -0.47 -9.03
CA ALA A 73 10.28 0.44 -9.93
C ALA A 73 8.81 0.08 -10.18
N ALA A 74 8.29 -0.97 -9.55
CA ALA A 74 6.86 -1.27 -9.61
C ALA A 74 6.08 -0.24 -8.79
N GLU A 75 4.81 -0.08 -9.14
CA GLU A 75 3.89 0.79 -8.43
C GLU A 75 2.88 -0.07 -7.70
N VAL A 76 2.76 0.15 -6.39
CA VAL A 76 1.80 -0.59 -5.56
C VAL A 76 0.68 0.36 -5.16
N ALA A 77 -0.54 -0.01 -5.49
CA ALA A 77 -1.73 0.76 -5.10
C ALA A 77 -2.44 0.04 -3.96
N PHE A 78 -2.78 0.78 -2.91
CA PHE A 78 -3.60 0.29 -1.82
C PHE A 78 -4.94 1.01 -1.84
N PHE A 79 -6.01 0.25 -1.69
CA PHE A 79 -7.36 0.80 -1.78
C PHE A 79 -8.35 -0.06 -0.99
N PRO A 80 -9.40 0.56 -0.43
CA PRO A 80 -10.49 -0.22 0.16
C PRO A 80 -11.30 -0.88 -0.96
N PRO A 81 -12.02 -1.95 -0.67
CA PRO A 81 -12.86 -2.58 -1.69
C PRO A 81 -13.94 -1.61 -2.15
N VAL A 82 -14.27 -1.70 -3.44
CA VAL A 82 -15.39 -0.93 -3.98
C VAL A 82 -16.66 -1.58 -3.46
N THR A 83 -17.37 -0.85 -2.62
CA THR A 83 -18.70 -1.30 -2.24
C THR A 83 -19.61 -1.02 -3.43
N GLY A 84 -19.99 -2.05 -4.13
CA GLY A 84 -20.94 -1.93 -5.20
C GLY A 84 -22.26 -1.43 -4.65
N GLY A 85 -22.34 -0.18 -4.62
CA GLY A 85 -23.44 0.64 -4.18
C GLY A 85 -24.70 0.03 -3.80
#